data_529d731dd0c603d78a50f4129ebfd19f
#
_entry.id   529d731dd0c603d78a50f4129ebfd19f
#
_cell.length_a   1.000
_cell.length_b   1.000
_cell.length_c   1.000
_cell.angle_alpha   90.00
_cell.angle_beta   90.00
_cell.angle_gamma   90.00
#
_symmetry.space_group_name_H-M   'P 1'
#
loop_
_entity.id
_entity.type
_entity.pdbx_description
1 polymer ?
#
loop_
_entity_poly.entity_id
_entity_poly.type
_entity_poly.pdbx_seq_one_letter_code
_entity_poly.pdbx_strand_id
1 'polypeptide(L)'
;QVYPEHYPIVGENLLAAIQDVTGLESDDPVIQTWAKAYGEIADVFIKLEQEIYNHMLWKGFKPFKITNITQETSDIKSFTVESDEYDLSQFEPGQYITVDVSSEKLPYRAKRHYSIIDGDENHLIFGVKRDVTTEHEGEVSTILHDEISEGDMINLSAPVGGFSIENTERPQLFIGSGVGMTPLVSMFKKAASLNVPTQMIQAVVTEDERPFAQKLDSITANHEQAQLHLHVKDKEGYLEAKELEQYLSEQPEIYICGGTNFLHSIINSLKELNYDMNHVHFETFIPRLSVQV
;
A
#
# COMPACT_ATOMS: atom_id res chain seq x y z
N GLN A 1 4.59 12.10 8.52
CA GLN A 1 5.12 11.93 9.88
C GLN A 1 4.44 12.94 10.80
N VAL A 2 4.06 12.49 11.99
CA VAL A 2 3.53 13.34 13.08
C VAL A 2 4.64 13.45 14.13
N TYR A 3 4.87 14.63 14.66
CA TYR A 3 5.88 14.88 15.67
C TYR A 3 5.22 15.22 17.02
N PRO A 4 5.89 15.02 18.16
CA PRO A 4 5.33 15.29 19.48
C PRO A 4 4.70 16.67 19.63
N GLU A 5 5.27 17.69 19.00
CA GLU A 5 4.76 19.07 19.01
C GLU A 5 3.42 19.28 18.28
N HIS A 6 2.99 18.33 17.46
CA HIS A 6 1.70 18.40 16.77
C HIS A 6 0.52 17.96 17.66
N TYR A 7 0.77 17.09 18.65
CA TYR A 7 -0.28 16.55 19.51
C TYR A 7 -0.99 17.59 20.36
N PRO A 8 -0.31 18.56 21.00
CA PRO A 8 -0.99 19.65 21.71
C PRO A 8 -1.95 20.44 20.82
N ILE A 9 -1.54 20.76 19.59
CA ILE A 9 -2.37 21.51 18.63
C ILE A 9 -3.66 20.74 18.30
N VAL A 10 -3.54 19.44 18.05
CA VAL A 10 -4.71 18.58 17.78
C VAL A 10 -5.61 18.50 19.01
N GLY A 11 -5.02 18.34 20.21
CA GLY A 11 -5.77 18.27 21.47
C GLY A 11 -6.54 19.55 21.77
N GLU A 12 -5.93 20.70 21.61
CA GLU A 12 -6.58 22.01 21.80
C GLU A 12 -7.78 22.18 20.86
N ASN A 13 -7.62 21.87 19.57
CA ASN A 13 -8.71 21.98 18.60
C ASN A 13 -9.82 20.94 18.85
N LEU A 14 -9.49 19.73 19.26
CA LEU A 14 -10.47 18.71 19.63
C LEU A 14 -11.32 19.17 20.81
N LEU A 15 -10.68 19.66 21.89
CA LEU A 15 -11.39 20.15 23.08
C LEU A 15 -12.25 21.38 22.77
N ALA A 16 -11.75 22.31 21.96
CA ALA A 16 -12.53 23.46 21.52
C ALA A 16 -13.78 23.01 20.71
N ALA A 17 -13.63 22.06 19.81
CA ALA A 17 -14.77 21.52 19.04
C ALA A 17 -15.80 20.81 19.95
N ILE A 18 -15.36 20.09 20.99
CA ILE A 18 -16.28 19.47 21.97
C ILE A 18 -17.03 20.56 22.76
N GLN A 19 -16.34 21.61 23.21
CA GLN A 19 -16.95 22.74 23.89
C GLN A 19 -18.01 23.44 23.01
N ASP A 20 -17.67 23.70 21.75
CA ASP A 20 -18.59 24.35 20.80
C ASP A 20 -19.88 23.53 20.58
N VAL A 21 -19.76 22.21 20.48
CA VAL A 21 -20.91 21.31 20.27
C VAL A 21 -21.75 21.10 21.52
N THR A 22 -21.09 21.02 22.69
CA THR A 22 -21.76 20.69 23.95
C THR A 22 -22.22 21.91 24.76
N GLY A 23 -21.61 23.08 24.49
CA GLY A 23 -21.82 24.31 25.29
C GLY A 23 -21.19 24.26 26.67
N LEU A 24 -20.28 23.29 26.95
CA LEU A 24 -19.59 23.14 28.21
C LEU A 24 -18.40 24.09 28.29
N GLU A 25 -18.14 24.64 29.46
CA GLU A 25 -16.95 25.49 29.72
C GLU A 25 -15.68 24.67 29.90
N SER A 26 -14.52 25.29 29.76
CA SER A 26 -13.23 24.58 29.82
C SER A 26 -12.92 23.92 31.16
N ASP A 27 -13.51 24.40 32.27
CA ASP A 27 -13.36 23.86 33.61
C ASP A 27 -14.38 22.75 33.96
N ASP A 28 -15.32 22.45 33.04
CA ASP A 28 -16.29 21.37 33.22
C ASP A 28 -15.57 20.01 33.37
N PRO A 29 -15.98 19.19 34.35
CA PRO A 29 -15.39 17.85 34.58
C PRO A 29 -15.37 16.94 33.35
N VAL A 30 -16.34 17.08 32.44
CA VAL A 30 -16.39 16.32 31.17
C VAL A 30 -15.24 16.75 30.27
N ILE A 31 -15.02 18.06 30.10
CA ILE A 31 -13.92 18.59 29.26
C ILE A 31 -12.57 18.22 29.87
N GLN A 32 -12.42 18.31 31.18
CA GLN A 32 -11.19 17.89 31.89
C GLN A 32 -10.92 16.37 31.73
N THR A 33 -11.97 15.55 31.73
CA THR A 33 -11.83 14.11 31.50
C THR A 33 -11.39 13.82 30.06
N TRP A 34 -11.95 14.51 29.06
CA TRP A 34 -11.53 14.40 27.68
C TRP A 34 -10.06 14.84 27.47
N ALA A 35 -9.66 15.94 28.11
CA ALA A 35 -8.28 16.41 28.05
C ALA A 35 -7.29 15.37 28.58
N LYS A 36 -7.63 14.75 29.73
CA LYS A 36 -6.81 13.70 30.31
C LYS A 36 -6.74 12.47 29.41
N ALA A 37 -7.90 11.98 28.92
CA ALA A 37 -7.96 10.82 28.03
C ALA A 37 -7.17 11.06 26.73
N TYR A 38 -7.29 12.25 26.13
CA TYR A 38 -6.51 12.61 24.97
C TYR A 38 -5.00 12.60 25.25
N GLY A 39 -4.58 13.16 26.39
CA GLY A 39 -3.16 13.19 26.79
C GLY A 39 -2.58 11.77 26.94
N GLU A 40 -3.29 10.85 27.58
CA GLU A 40 -2.86 9.45 27.74
C GLU A 40 -2.73 8.74 26.36
N ILE A 41 -3.69 8.97 25.46
CA ILE A 41 -3.64 8.44 24.09
C ILE A 41 -2.47 9.04 23.30
N ALA A 42 -2.29 10.36 23.37
CA ALA A 42 -1.20 11.06 22.69
C ALA A 42 0.17 10.53 23.14
N ASP A 43 0.38 10.33 24.45
CA ASP A 43 1.62 9.77 25.00
C ASP A 43 1.94 8.37 24.45
N VAL A 44 0.91 7.51 24.28
CA VAL A 44 1.08 6.18 23.67
C VAL A 44 1.52 6.31 22.21
N PHE A 45 0.83 7.15 21.42
CA PHE A 45 1.18 7.36 20.01
C PHE A 45 2.59 7.96 19.84
N ILE A 46 2.93 8.98 20.63
CA ILE A 46 4.26 9.60 20.60
C ILE A 46 5.37 8.55 20.83
N LYS A 47 5.19 7.67 21.83
CA LYS A 47 6.17 6.61 22.11
C LYS A 47 6.30 5.63 20.97
N LEU A 48 5.17 5.12 20.44
CA LEU A 48 5.17 4.19 19.31
C LEU A 48 5.79 4.81 18.06
N GLU A 49 5.45 6.05 17.75
CA GLU A 49 6.03 6.77 16.61
C GLU A 49 7.54 6.99 16.77
N GLN A 50 8.00 7.31 17.98
CA GLN A 50 9.43 7.46 18.26
C GLN A 50 10.18 6.14 18.05
N GLU A 51 9.61 5.01 18.48
CA GLU A 51 10.19 3.67 18.23
C GLU A 51 10.28 3.39 16.74
N ILE A 52 9.21 3.62 15.97
CA ILE A 52 9.20 3.46 14.51
C ILE A 52 10.26 4.36 13.87
N TYR A 53 10.29 5.65 14.22
CA TYR A 53 11.22 6.62 13.62
C TYR A 53 12.70 6.33 13.94
N ASN A 54 12.99 5.65 15.05
CA ASN A 54 14.35 5.24 15.38
C ASN A 54 14.87 4.08 14.50
N HIS A 55 13.96 3.31 13.90
CA HIS A 55 14.28 2.17 13.02
C HIS A 55 14.11 2.48 11.53
N MET A 56 13.64 3.68 11.18
CA MET A 56 13.49 4.09 9.78
C MET A 56 14.84 4.32 9.10
N LEU A 57 14.96 3.94 7.83
CA LEU A 57 16.16 4.15 7.03
C LEU A 57 16.57 5.62 6.95
N TRP A 58 15.61 6.54 6.92
CA TRP A 58 15.83 7.98 7.04
C TRP A 58 14.65 8.67 7.71
N LYS A 59 14.89 9.88 8.22
CA LYS A 59 13.85 10.71 8.84
C LYS A 59 13.32 11.74 7.87
N GLY A 60 12.01 11.97 7.91
CA GLY A 60 11.34 12.96 7.07
C GLY A 60 11.24 12.53 5.60
N PHE A 61 11.14 13.52 4.75
CA PHE A 61 11.14 13.35 3.30
C PHE A 61 12.51 13.69 2.75
N LYS A 62 13.04 12.80 1.91
CA LYS A 62 14.34 12.97 1.24
C LYS A 62 14.15 13.00 -0.26
N PRO A 63 14.97 13.77 -0.99
CA PRO A 63 14.92 13.82 -2.44
C PRO A 63 15.57 12.58 -3.06
N PHE A 64 14.89 11.96 -4.02
CA PHE A 64 15.37 10.85 -4.82
C PHE A 64 15.22 11.19 -6.28
N LYS A 65 16.19 10.78 -7.10
CA LYS A 65 16.15 10.98 -8.55
C LYS A 65 15.41 9.85 -9.22
N ILE A 66 14.49 10.18 -10.12
CA ILE A 66 13.80 9.21 -10.97
C ILE A 66 14.74 8.82 -12.12
N THR A 67 15.06 7.54 -12.22
CA THR A 67 15.95 7.00 -13.24
C THR A 67 15.24 6.29 -14.37
N ASN A 68 14.04 5.75 -14.10
CA ASN A 68 13.24 5.07 -15.11
C ASN A 68 11.75 5.18 -14.81
N ILE A 69 10.94 5.31 -15.86
CA ILE A 69 9.48 5.28 -15.80
C ILE A 69 8.99 4.25 -16.83
N THR A 70 8.28 3.22 -16.35
CA THR A 70 7.74 2.18 -17.24
C THR A 70 6.21 2.26 -17.27
N GLN A 71 5.61 2.26 -18.48
CA GLN A 71 4.18 2.10 -18.64
C GLN A 71 3.84 0.61 -18.48
N GLU A 72 3.15 0.25 -17.41
CA GLU A 72 2.77 -1.13 -17.09
C GLU A 72 1.45 -1.54 -17.75
N THR A 73 0.45 -0.66 -17.67
CA THR A 73 -0.86 -0.78 -18.32
C THR A 73 -1.31 0.59 -18.83
N SER A 74 -2.51 0.70 -19.39
CA SER A 74 -3.06 1.99 -19.85
C SER A 74 -3.09 3.07 -18.76
N ASP A 75 -3.27 2.67 -17.49
CA ASP A 75 -3.44 3.57 -16.33
C ASP A 75 -2.45 3.34 -15.19
N ILE A 76 -1.49 2.42 -15.32
CA ILE A 76 -0.47 2.14 -14.31
C ILE A 76 0.93 2.41 -14.87
N LYS A 77 1.73 3.17 -14.11
CA LYS A 77 3.17 3.35 -14.33
C LYS A 77 3.95 2.83 -13.13
N SER A 78 5.15 2.30 -13.37
CA SER A 78 6.14 2.09 -12.34
C SER A 78 7.25 3.13 -12.45
N PHE A 79 7.75 3.56 -11.29
CA PHE A 79 8.80 4.57 -11.14
C PHE A 79 9.97 3.94 -10.42
N THR A 80 11.16 4.04 -11.02
CA THR A 80 12.41 3.64 -10.37
C THR A 80 13.12 4.90 -9.88
N VAL A 81 13.50 4.90 -8.62
CA VAL A 81 14.31 5.95 -8.00
C VAL A 81 15.65 5.41 -7.55
N GLU A 82 16.68 6.26 -7.50
CA GLU A 82 18.03 5.90 -7.08
C GLU A 82 18.48 6.69 -5.85
N SER A 83 19.39 6.09 -5.08
CA SER A 83 20.13 6.72 -4.01
C SER A 83 21.52 6.09 -3.85
N ASP A 84 22.52 6.96 -3.63
CA ASP A 84 23.88 6.57 -3.22
C ASP A 84 24.05 6.71 -1.70
N GLU A 85 23.07 7.26 -0.98
CA GLU A 85 23.12 7.57 0.45
C GLU A 85 22.47 6.47 1.30
N TYR A 86 21.41 5.84 0.78
CA TYR A 86 20.60 4.86 1.51
C TYR A 86 20.61 3.52 0.77
N ASP A 87 20.75 2.43 1.53
CA ASP A 87 20.56 1.07 1.02
C ASP A 87 19.06 0.81 0.82
N LEU A 88 18.60 0.89 -0.43
CA LEU A 88 17.19 0.78 -0.78
C LEU A 88 16.68 -0.67 -0.84
N SER A 89 17.54 -1.66 -0.57
CA SER A 89 17.13 -3.06 -0.35
C SER A 89 16.52 -3.30 1.04
N GLN A 90 16.71 -2.36 1.97
CA GLN A 90 16.31 -2.47 3.38
C GLN A 90 14.84 -2.09 3.58
N PHE A 91 13.93 -2.76 2.89
CA PHE A 91 12.49 -2.68 3.13
C PHE A 91 11.90 -4.06 3.32
N GLU A 92 10.79 -4.16 4.06
CA GLU A 92 10.03 -5.39 4.14
C GLU A 92 9.02 -5.46 2.99
N PRO A 93 8.97 -6.59 2.24
CA PRO A 93 7.99 -6.79 1.18
C PRO A 93 6.56 -6.57 1.66
N GLY A 94 5.81 -5.75 0.92
CA GLY A 94 4.49 -5.26 1.29
C GLY A 94 4.48 -3.84 1.87
N GLN A 95 5.62 -3.29 2.27
CA GLN A 95 5.73 -1.89 2.70
C GLN A 95 5.47 -0.90 1.56
N TYR A 96 5.19 0.33 1.95
CA TYR A 96 4.98 1.47 1.07
C TYR A 96 5.87 2.65 1.44
N ILE A 97 6.05 3.54 0.48
CA ILE A 97 6.62 4.89 0.69
C ILE A 97 5.52 5.93 0.56
N THR A 98 5.74 7.11 1.17
CA THR A 98 4.91 8.29 0.91
C THR A 98 5.65 9.19 -0.06
N VAL A 99 5.02 9.46 -1.20
CA VAL A 99 5.49 10.48 -2.16
C VAL A 99 4.96 11.83 -1.74
N ASP A 100 5.81 12.86 -1.69
CA ASP A 100 5.49 14.25 -1.38
C ASP A 100 5.86 15.11 -2.60
N VAL A 101 4.87 15.58 -3.33
CA VAL A 101 5.02 16.39 -4.53
C VAL A 101 4.44 17.79 -4.37
N SER A 102 4.96 18.71 -5.17
CA SER A 102 4.38 20.03 -5.40
C SER A 102 4.18 20.23 -6.91
N SER A 103 3.15 20.95 -7.28
CA SER A 103 2.86 21.34 -8.65
C SER A 103 2.36 22.78 -8.65
N GLU A 104 2.58 23.51 -9.74
CA GLU A 104 2.02 24.85 -9.92
C GLU A 104 0.48 24.86 -9.92
N LYS A 105 -0.13 23.69 -10.19
CA LYS A 105 -1.60 23.50 -10.14
C LYS A 105 -2.16 23.40 -8.73
N LEU A 106 -1.31 23.18 -7.70
CA LEU A 106 -1.74 22.99 -6.32
C LEU A 106 -1.19 24.10 -5.41
N PRO A 107 -2.01 24.73 -4.57
CA PRO A 107 -1.56 25.75 -3.61
C PRO A 107 -0.83 25.15 -2.41
N TYR A 108 -0.65 23.83 -2.34
CA TYR A 108 -0.04 23.09 -1.24
C TYR A 108 0.75 21.87 -1.76
N ARG A 109 1.56 21.29 -0.90
CA ARG A 109 2.24 20.01 -1.18
C ARG A 109 1.27 18.85 -0.94
N ALA A 110 1.15 17.97 -1.92
CA ALA A 110 0.28 16.82 -1.85
C ALA A 110 1.07 15.53 -1.56
N LYS A 111 0.47 14.61 -0.79
CA LYS A 111 1.11 13.37 -0.35
C LYS A 111 0.20 12.17 -0.58
N ARG A 112 0.79 11.06 -1.10
CA ARG A 112 0.10 9.77 -1.25
C ARG A 112 1.06 8.63 -0.98
N HIS A 113 0.49 7.51 -0.53
CA HIS A 113 1.22 6.26 -0.28
C HIS A 113 1.23 5.41 -1.54
N TYR A 114 2.40 4.82 -1.82
CA TYR A 114 2.58 3.90 -2.94
C TYR A 114 3.39 2.70 -2.47
N SER A 115 2.86 1.49 -2.71
CA SER A 115 3.51 0.25 -2.31
C SER A 115 4.78 0.01 -3.13
N ILE A 116 5.79 -0.54 -2.45
CA ILE A 116 7.07 -0.90 -3.05
C ILE A 116 6.89 -2.23 -3.80
N ILE A 117 7.29 -2.22 -5.07
CA ILE A 117 7.24 -3.39 -5.95
C ILE A 117 8.52 -4.21 -5.83
N ASP A 118 9.67 -3.51 -5.80
CA ASP A 118 11.00 -4.11 -5.81
C ASP A 118 12.04 -3.09 -5.34
N GLY A 119 13.25 -3.57 -5.01
CA GLY A 119 14.39 -2.73 -4.68
C GLY A 119 15.69 -3.54 -4.63
N ASP A 120 16.78 -2.83 -4.78
CA ASP A 120 18.14 -3.29 -4.55
C ASP A 120 18.92 -2.24 -3.74
N GLU A 121 20.23 -2.41 -3.56
CA GLU A 121 21.04 -1.49 -2.77
C GLU A 121 20.91 -0.02 -3.22
N ASN A 122 20.75 0.23 -4.52
CA ASN A 122 20.76 1.58 -5.10
C ASN A 122 19.39 2.05 -5.63
N HIS A 123 18.44 1.13 -5.86
CA HIS A 123 17.18 1.44 -6.52
C HIS A 123 15.98 0.97 -5.72
N LEU A 124 14.89 1.73 -5.82
CA LEU A 124 13.58 1.35 -5.30
C LEU A 124 12.53 1.61 -6.39
N ILE A 125 11.60 0.67 -6.53
CA ILE A 125 10.55 0.72 -7.54
C ILE A 125 9.19 0.74 -6.85
N PHE A 126 8.33 1.70 -7.23
CA PHE A 126 6.95 1.78 -6.77
C PHE A 126 5.99 1.96 -7.93
N GLY A 127 4.72 1.55 -7.74
CA GLY A 127 3.70 1.62 -8.78
C GLY A 127 2.63 2.65 -8.49
N VAL A 128 2.18 3.34 -9.53
CA VAL A 128 1.17 4.39 -9.46
C VAL A 128 0.08 4.14 -10.48
N LYS A 129 -1.13 3.91 -10.01
CA LYS A 129 -2.31 3.96 -10.86
C LYS A 129 -2.79 5.40 -10.99
N ARG A 130 -3.10 5.84 -12.21
CA ARG A 130 -3.77 7.11 -12.45
C ARG A 130 -5.18 7.05 -11.89
N ASP A 131 -5.47 7.84 -10.87
CA ASP A 131 -6.79 7.89 -10.23
C ASP A 131 -7.63 8.98 -10.90
N VAL A 132 -8.42 8.57 -11.89
CA VAL A 132 -9.34 9.44 -12.63
C VAL A 132 -10.72 8.79 -12.67
N THR A 133 -11.70 9.48 -12.15
CA THR A 133 -13.11 9.14 -12.29
C THR A 133 -13.84 10.27 -13.04
N THR A 134 -15.13 10.09 -13.37
CA THR A 134 -15.95 11.12 -14.00
C THR A 134 -16.14 12.36 -13.11
N GLU A 135 -15.96 12.23 -11.81
CA GLU A 135 -16.24 13.28 -10.82
C GLU A 135 -14.97 13.75 -10.08
N HIS A 136 -13.85 13.03 -10.19
CA HIS A 136 -12.64 13.31 -9.45
C HIS A 136 -11.38 12.90 -10.22
N GLU A 137 -10.34 13.72 -10.11
CA GLU A 137 -8.98 13.44 -10.57
C GLU A 137 -8.02 13.47 -9.38
N GLY A 138 -7.28 12.38 -9.19
CA GLY A 138 -6.33 12.25 -8.09
C GLY A 138 -5.12 13.16 -8.28
N GLU A 139 -4.91 14.11 -7.38
CA GLU A 139 -3.87 15.14 -7.48
C GLU A 139 -2.46 14.55 -7.69
N VAL A 140 -2.01 13.69 -6.78
CA VAL A 140 -0.64 13.15 -6.81
C VAL A 140 -0.44 12.16 -7.95
N SER A 141 -1.41 11.27 -8.21
CA SER A 141 -1.31 10.30 -9.29
C SER A 141 -1.24 10.98 -10.66
N THR A 142 -2.00 12.06 -10.86
CA THR A 142 -1.99 12.84 -12.09
C THR A 142 -0.67 13.59 -12.27
N ILE A 143 -0.15 14.24 -11.20
CA ILE A 143 1.17 14.89 -11.25
C ILE A 143 2.26 13.86 -11.64
N LEU A 144 2.26 12.68 -11.02
CA LEU A 144 3.24 11.64 -11.32
C LEU A 144 3.13 11.13 -12.76
N HIS A 145 1.91 11.02 -13.30
CA HIS A 145 1.70 10.56 -14.67
C HIS A 145 2.02 11.61 -15.74
N ASP A 146 1.73 12.89 -15.48
CA ASP A 146 1.72 13.93 -16.50
C ASP A 146 2.88 14.92 -16.41
N GLU A 147 3.41 15.17 -15.22
CA GLU A 147 4.38 16.24 -14.97
C GLU A 147 5.77 15.71 -14.62
N ILE A 148 5.88 14.46 -14.14
CA ILE A 148 7.14 13.88 -13.70
C ILE A 148 7.80 13.10 -14.85
N SER A 149 9.09 13.32 -15.02
CA SER A 149 9.95 12.71 -16.05
C SER A 149 11.20 12.07 -15.45
N GLU A 150 11.85 11.22 -16.24
CA GLU A 150 13.18 10.70 -15.88
C GLU A 150 14.17 11.84 -15.71
N GLY A 151 14.96 11.79 -14.64
CA GLY A 151 15.87 12.85 -14.23
C GLY A 151 15.32 13.79 -13.17
N ASP A 152 14.01 13.84 -12.96
CA ASP A 152 13.38 14.68 -11.96
C ASP A 152 13.64 14.16 -10.53
N MET A 153 13.54 15.09 -9.57
CA MET A 153 13.67 14.78 -8.14
C MET A 153 12.30 14.73 -7.48
N ILE A 154 12.03 13.67 -6.73
CA ILE A 154 10.82 13.55 -5.91
C ILE A 154 11.18 13.31 -4.44
N ASN A 155 10.32 13.76 -3.53
CA ASN A 155 10.54 13.54 -2.11
C ASN A 155 9.81 12.30 -1.62
N LEU A 156 10.54 11.39 -0.96
CA LEU A 156 10.01 10.14 -0.42
C LEU A 156 10.21 10.05 1.09
N SER A 157 9.22 9.48 1.77
CA SER A 157 9.43 8.97 3.14
C SER A 157 10.21 7.66 3.10
N ALA A 158 10.82 7.27 4.21
CA ALA A 158 11.33 5.91 4.37
C ALA A 158 10.18 4.88 4.22
N PRO A 159 10.50 3.62 3.82
CA PRO A 159 9.55 2.53 3.80
C PRO A 159 8.88 2.30 5.16
N VAL A 160 7.59 2.10 5.16
CA VAL A 160 6.77 1.77 6.34
C VAL A 160 5.58 0.91 5.91
N GLY A 161 4.90 0.30 6.88
CA GLY A 161 3.70 -0.50 6.66
C GLY A 161 3.78 -1.84 7.37
N GLY A 162 2.63 -2.46 7.59
CA GLY A 162 2.50 -3.72 8.32
C GLY A 162 1.88 -4.85 7.49
N PHE A 163 1.67 -4.66 6.19
CA PHE A 163 1.20 -5.73 5.32
C PHE A 163 2.40 -6.57 4.87
N SER A 164 2.66 -7.68 5.57
CA SER A 164 3.85 -8.52 5.39
C SER A 164 3.51 -10.01 5.43
N ILE A 165 4.47 -10.87 5.11
CA ILE A 165 4.29 -12.32 5.21
C ILE A 165 4.29 -12.72 6.68
N GLU A 166 3.15 -13.23 7.16
CA GLU A 166 2.94 -13.58 8.57
C GLU A 166 3.51 -14.95 8.93
N ASN A 167 3.38 -15.93 8.05
CA ASN A 167 3.85 -17.29 8.30
C ASN A 167 4.62 -17.85 7.10
N THR A 168 5.90 -18.13 7.30
CA THR A 168 6.82 -18.60 6.26
C THR A 168 6.93 -20.13 6.16
N GLU A 169 6.18 -20.86 6.99
CA GLU A 169 6.21 -22.34 7.02
C GLU A 169 5.06 -22.97 6.22
N ARG A 170 4.01 -22.18 5.92
CA ARG A 170 2.85 -22.62 5.15
C ARG A 170 3.01 -22.28 3.67
N PRO A 171 2.32 -23.01 2.76
CA PRO A 171 2.16 -22.58 1.39
C PRO A 171 1.61 -21.16 1.31
N GLN A 172 1.98 -20.42 0.29
CA GLN A 172 1.61 -19.01 0.11
C GLN A 172 0.72 -18.84 -1.13
N LEU A 173 -0.40 -18.15 -0.99
CA LEU A 173 -1.29 -17.81 -2.09
C LEU A 173 -1.52 -16.29 -2.13
N PHE A 174 -1.09 -15.66 -3.19
CA PHE A 174 -1.30 -14.24 -3.45
C PHE A 174 -2.40 -14.05 -4.48
N ILE A 175 -3.37 -13.17 -4.22
CA ILE A 175 -4.51 -12.91 -5.11
C ILE A 175 -4.61 -11.40 -5.33
N GLY A 176 -4.30 -10.94 -6.55
CA GLY A 176 -4.24 -9.51 -6.82
C GLY A 176 -4.89 -9.09 -8.12
N SER A 177 -5.33 -7.82 -8.17
CA SER A 177 -5.90 -7.19 -9.35
C SER A 177 -5.48 -5.74 -9.50
N GLY A 178 -5.18 -5.32 -10.74
CA GLY A 178 -4.79 -3.96 -11.07
C GLY A 178 -3.61 -3.46 -10.23
N VAL A 179 -3.70 -2.24 -9.68
CA VAL A 179 -2.64 -1.68 -8.84
C VAL A 179 -2.44 -2.41 -7.50
N GLY A 180 -3.41 -3.24 -7.08
CA GLY A 180 -3.23 -4.13 -5.91
C GLY A 180 -2.10 -5.15 -6.09
N MET A 181 -1.63 -5.36 -7.31
CA MET A 181 -0.43 -6.16 -7.55
C MET A 181 0.86 -5.56 -6.95
N THR A 182 0.92 -4.26 -6.70
CA THR A 182 2.15 -3.58 -6.25
C THR A 182 2.78 -4.18 -4.99
N PRO A 183 2.08 -4.30 -3.84
CA PRO A 183 2.66 -4.94 -2.66
C PRO A 183 2.87 -6.45 -2.87
N LEU A 184 1.96 -7.09 -3.62
CA LEU A 184 2.00 -8.52 -3.81
C LEU A 184 3.18 -9.00 -4.65
N VAL A 185 3.70 -8.19 -5.59
CA VAL A 185 4.90 -8.53 -6.38
C VAL A 185 6.12 -8.68 -5.49
N SER A 186 6.38 -7.72 -4.59
CA SER A 186 7.51 -7.80 -3.65
C SER A 186 7.35 -8.97 -2.68
N MET A 187 6.14 -9.20 -2.15
CA MET A 187 5.83 -10.31 -1.26
C MET A 187 5.99 -11.67 -1.98
N PHE A 188 5.51 -11.79 -3.20
CA PHE A 188 5.65 -13.00 -4.02
C PHE A 188 7.12 -13.33 -4.32
N LYS A 189 7.93 -12.31 -4.66
CA LYS A 189 9.39 -12.46 -4.84
C LYS A 189 10.04 -12.99 -3.56
N LYS A 190 9.67 -12.45 -2.40
CA LYS A 190 10.16 -12.92 -1.11
C LYS A 190 9.72 -14.35 -0.81
N ALA A 191 8.43 -14.65 -0.97
CA ALA A 191 7.87 -15.97 -0.72
C ALA A 191 8.49 -17.04 -1.65
N ALA A 192 8.71 -16.70 -2.92
CA ALA A 192 9.38 -17.58 -3.87
C ALA A 192 10.80 -17.99 -3.45
N SER A 193 11.47 -17.19 -2.61
CA SER A 193 12.77 -17.54 -2.03
C SER A 193 12.68 -18.45 -0.81
N LEU A 194 11.49 -18.67 -0.25
CA LEU A 194 11.22 -19.62 0.82
C LEU A 194 11.10 -21.04 0.25
N ASN A 195 11.31 -22.03 1.08
CA ASN A 195 11.19 -23.43 0.66
C ASN A 195 9.76 -23.98 0.86
N VAL A 196 8.75 -23.22 0.39
CA VAL A 196 7.32 -23.58 0.47
C VAL A 196 6.64 -23.34 -0.88
N PRO A 197 5.59 -24.11 -1.23
CA PRO A 197 4.79 -23.84 -2.41
C PRO A 197 4.26 -22.41 -2.40
N THR A 198 4.46 -21.69 -3.49
CA THR A 198 4.10 -20.27 -3.58
C THR A 198 3.33 -20.04 -4.89
N GLN A 199 2.11 -19.52 -4.78
CA GLN A 199 1.23 -19.31 -5.91
C GLN A 199 0.76 -17.86 -5.97
N MET A 200 0.64 -17.32 -7.18
CA MET A 200 0.07 -16.01 -7.46
C MET A 200 -1.08 -16.15 -8.46
N ILE A 201 -2.25 -15.62 -8.10
CA ILE A 201 -3.36 -15.40 -9.04
C ILE A 201 -3.38 -13.92 -9.40
N GLN A 202 -3.05 -13.62 -10.65
CA GLN A 202 -3.17 -12.27 -11.19
C GLN A 202 -4.49 -12.16 -11.95
N ALA A 203 -5.48 -11.46 -11.37
CA ALA A 203 -6.77 -11.24 -12.01
C ALA A 203 -6.76 -9.93 -12.82
N VAL A 204 -7.07 -10.03 -14.10
CA VAL A 204 -7.08 -8.92 -15.05
C VAL A 204 -8.39 -8.88 -15.83
N VAL A 205 -8.73 -7.74 -16.41
CA VAL A 205 -9.91 -7.65 -17.31
C VAL A 205 -9.55 -8.29 -18.64
N THR A 206 -8.46 -7.87 -19.26
CA THR A 206 -7.91 -8.40 -20.53
C THR A 206 -6.45 -8.78 -20.35
N GLU A 207 -5.91 -9.62 -21.22
CA GLU A 207 -4.49 -10.03 -21.16
C GLU A 207 -3.50 -8.86 -21.33
N ASP A 208 -3.88 -7.85 -22.11
CA ASP A 208 -3.03 -6.68 -22.37
C ASP A 208 -2.91 -5.74 -21.15
N GLU A 209 -3.86 -5.80 -20.21
CA GLU A 209 -3.89 -5.03 -18.97
C GLU A 209 -3.28 -5.79 -17.78
N ARG A 210 -2.11 -6.40 -18.02
CA ARG A 210 -1.37 -7.21 -17.05
C ARG A 210 -0.19 -6.44 -16.47
N PRO A 211 -0.35 -5.74 -15.32
CA PRO A 211 0.75 -4.97 -14.74
C PRO A 211 1.86 -5.88 -14.21
N PHE A 212 3.11 -5.39 -14.30
CA PHE A 212 4.32 -6.06 -13.79
C PHE A 212 4.58 -7.46 -14.37
N ALA A 213 4.08 -7.73 -15.59
CA ALA A 213 4.17 -9.04 -16.23
C ALA A 213 5.61 -9.58 -16.29
N GLN A 214 6.57 -8.74 -16.75
CA GLN A 214 7.97 -9.14 -16.88
C GLN A 214 8.60 -9.53 -15.53
N LYS A 215 8.26 -8.81 -14.44
CA LYS A 215 8.76 -9.11 -13.10
C LYS A 215 8.19 -10.44 -12.60
N LEU A 216 6.90 -10.64 -12.73
CA LEU A 216 6.22 -11.87 -12.30
C LEU A 216 6.74 -13.10 -13.08
N ASP A 217 6.89 -12.97 -14.39
CA ASP A 217 7.44 -14.03 -15.25
C ASP A 217 8.91 -14.36 -14.87
N SER A 218 9.71 -13.33 -14.55
CA SER A 218 11.08 -13.51 -14.06
C SER A 218 11.13 -14.23 -12.72
N ILE A 219 10.23 -13.92 -11.78
CA ILE A 219 10.17 -14.59 -10.48
C ILE A 219 9.90 -16.07 -10.67
N THR A 220 8.89 -16.43 -11.46
CA THR A 220 8.53 -17.84 -11.70
C THR A 220 9.60 -18.59 -12.49
N ALA A 221 10.29 -17.94 -13.42
CA ALA A 221 11.38 -18.55 -14.17
C ALA A 221 12.61 -18.89 -13.29
N ASN A 222 12.81 -18.17 -12.19
CA ASN A 222 13.97 -18.35 -11.31
C ASN A 222 13.67 -19.18 -10.06
N HIS A 223 12.42 -19.57 -9.78
CA HIS A 223 12.03 -20.28 -8.57
C HIS A 223 11.01 -21.39 -8.91
N GLU A 224 11.45 -22.65 -8.86
CA GLU A 224 10.64 -23.82 -9.27
C GLU A 224 9.34 -23.99 -8.46
N GLN A 225 9.31 -23.56 -7.19
CA GLN A 225 8.12 -23.62 -6.35
C GLN A 225 7.15 -22.43 -6.51
N ALA A 226 7.52 -21.44 -7.31
CA ALA A 226 6.68 -20.28 -7.59
C ALA A 226 5.84 -20.50 -8.87
N GLN A 227 4.54 -20.35 -8.75
CA GLN A 227 3.61 -20.48 -9.88
C GLN A 227 2.77 -19.23 -10.04
N LEU A 228 2.56 -18.83 -11.29
CA LEU A 228 1.72 -17.69 -11.65
C LEU A 228 0.52 -18.16 -12.46
N HIS A 229 -0.67 -17.82 -12.01
CA HIS A 229 -1.94 -18.10 -12.65
C HIS A 229 -2.57 -16.78 -13.12
N LEU A 230 -2.73 -16.63 -14.42
CA LEU A 230 -3.42 -15.50 -15.01
C LEU A 230 -4.90 -15.82 -15.12
N HIS A 231 -5.77 -15.03 -14.48
CA HIS A 231 -7.22 -15.13 -14.59
C HIS A 231 -7.74 -13.93 -15.39
N VAL A 232 -8.31 -14.18 -16.56
CA VAL A 232 -8.75 -13.15 -17.50
C VAL A 232 -10.28 -13.06 -17.50
N LYS A 233 -10.82 -12.01 -16.90
CA LYS A 233 -12.27 -11.82 -16.72
C LYS A 233 -13.07 -11.92 -18.03
N ASP A 234 -12.59 -11.33 -19.11
CA ASP A 234 -13.31 -11.33 -20.39
C ASP A 234 -13.41 -12.71 -21.04
N LYS A 235 -12.56 -13.67 -20.60
CA LYS A 235 -12.57 -15.06 -21.09
C LYS A 235 -13.24 -16.02 -20.10
N GLU A 236 -13.03 -15.82 -18.80
CA GLU A 236 -13.34 -16.78 -17.76
C GLU A 236 -14.43 -16.30 -16.79
N GLY A 237 -14.85 -15.02 -16.89
CA GLY A 237 -15.75 -14.40 -15.94
C GLY A 237 -15.03 -13.88 -14.70
N TYR A 238 -15.77 -13.60 -13.63
CA TYR A 238 -15.19 -13.20 -12.36
C TYR A 238 -14.51 -14.38 -11.66
N LEU A 239 -13.45 -14.08 -10.93
CA LEU A 239 -12.80 -15.07 -10.06
C LEU A 239 -13.70 -15.33 -8.83
N GLU A 240 -14.32 -16.49 -8.78
CA GLU A 240 -15.31 -16.87 -7.77
C GLU A 240 -14.85 -18.10 -6.97
N ALA A 241 -15.68 -18.57 -6.03
CA ALA A 241 -15.39 -19.70 -5.15
C ALA A 241 -14.93 -20.96 -5.90
N LYS A 242 -15.61 -21.29 -7.01
CA LYS A 242 -15.32 -22.48 -7.82
C LYS A 242 -13.89 -22.49 -8.38
N GLU A 243 -13.42 -21.33 -8.85
CA GLU A 243 -12.07 -21.16 -9.38
C GLU A 243 -11.02 -21.15 -8.27
N LEU A 244 -11.37 -20.66 -7.07
CA LEU A 244 -10.47 -20.58 -5.92
C LEU A 244 -10.25 -21.94 -5.24
N GLU A 245 -11.25 -22.83 -5.23
CA GLU A 245 -11.24 -24.09 -4.48
C GLU A 245 -9.99 -24.94 -4.74
N GLN A 246 -9.53 -25.00 -6.00
CA GLN A 246 -8.36 -25.79 -6.40
C GLN A 246 -7.05 -25.34 -5.73
N TYR A 247 -6.95 -24.10 -5.26
CA TYR A 247 -5.75 -23.52 -4.64
C TYR A 247 -5.72 -23.69 -3.12
N LEU A 248 -6.80 -24.19 -2.51
CA LEU A 248 -6.97 -24.19 -1.05
C LEU A 248 -6.65 -25.53 -0.38
N SER A 249 -6.35 -26.58 -1.15
CA SER A 249 -6.14 -27.95 -0.65
C SER A 249 -5.03 -28.08 0.39
N GLU A 250 -3.97 -27.28 0.26
CA GLU A 250 -2.81 -27.26 1.16
C GLU A 250 -2.94 -26.22 2.29
N GLN A 251 -4.11 -25.60 2.45
CA GLN A 251 -4.40 -24.59 3.48
C GLN A 251 -3.36 -23.44 3.51
N PRO A 252 -3.13 -22.71 2.38
CA PRO A 252 -2.11 -21.67 2.32
C PRO A 252 -2.39 -20.47 3.22
N GLU A 253 -1.37 -19.67 3.53
CA GLU A 253 -1.57 -18.26 3.92
C GLU A 253 -1.99 -17.47 2.68
N ILE A 254 -3.06 -16.70 2.78
CA ILE A 254 -3.66 -15.97 1.65
C ILE A 254 -3.46 -14.48 1.83
N TYR A 255 -2.91 -13.83 0.80
CA TYR A 255 -2.69 -12.38 0.75
C TYR A 255 -3.45 -11.78 -0.42
N ILE A 256 -4.37 -10.85 -0.12
CA ILE A 256 -5.27 -10.28 -1.12
C ILE A 256 -5.06 -8.77 -1.20
N CYS A 257 -4.87 -8.23 -2.41
CA CYS A 257 -4.87 -6.80 -2.62
C CYS A 257 -5.51 -6.41 -3.95
N GLY A 258 -6.32 -5.37 -3.93
CA GLY A 258 -7.06 -4.88 -5.09
C GLY A 258 -8.11 -3.85 -4.73
N GLY A 259 -8.95 -3.49 -5.69
CA GLY A 259 -10.07 -2.58 -5.43
C GLY A 259 -11.11 -3.18 -4.48
N THR A 260 -11.90 -2.33 -3.83
CA THR A 260 -12.86 -2.73 -2.78
C THR A 260 -13.81 -3.85 -3.23
N ASN A 261 -14.38 -3.76 -4.42
CA ASN A 261 -15.31 -4.78 -4.93
C ASN A 261 -14.63 -6.12 -5.18
N PHE A 262 -13.39 -6.10 -5.73
CA PHE A 262 -12.58 -7.30 -5.92
C PHE A 262 -12.28 -7.97 -4.59
N LEU A 263 -11.80 -7.21 -3.61
CA LEU A 263 -11.49 -7.71 -2.29
C LEU A 263 -12.70 -8.37 -1.63
N HIS A 264 -13.87 -7.69 -1.64
CA HIS A 264 -15.11 -8.23 -1.07
C HIS A 264 -15.54 -9.52 -1.77
N SER A 265 -15.41 -9.60 -3.10
CA SER A 265 -15.72 -10.81 -3.87
C SER A 265 -14.86 -11.99 -3.43
N ILE A 266 -13.54 -11.81 -3.37
CA ILE A 266 -12.62 -12.88 -2.95
C ILE A 266 -12.87 -13.32 -1.50
N ILE A 267 -13.03 -12.36 -0.57
CA ILE A 267 -13.34 -12.67 0.84
C ILE A 267 -14.65 -13.45 0.97
N ASN A 268 -15.69 -13.08 0.22
CA ASN A 268 -16.97 -13.79 0.26
C ASN A 268 -16.83 -15.21 -0.32
N SER A 269 -16.08 -15.39 -1.42
CA SER A 269 -15.80 -16.70 -1.99
C SER A 269 -15.05 -17.61 -1.01
N LEU A 270 -14.06 -17.09 -0.29
CA LEU A 270 -13.31 -17.84 0.72
C LEU A 270 -14.23 -18.26 1.91
N LYS A 271 -15.15 -17.36 2.33
CA LYS A 271 -16.15 -17.69 3.35
C LYS A 271 -17.14 -18.77 2.89
N GLU A 272 -17.60 -18.70 1.64
CA GLU A 272 -18.46 -19.72 1.01
C GLU A 272 -17.80 -21.10 1.03
N LEU A 273 -16.47 -21.13 0.77
CA LEU A 273 -15.67 -22.34 0.84
C LEU A 273 -15.30 -22.78 2.27
N ASN A 274 -15.81 -22.08 3.29
CA ASN A 274 -15.49 -22.30 4.71
C ASN A 274 -13.98 -22.26 5.00
N TYR A 275 -13.23 -21.41 4.33
CA TYR A 275 -11.81 -21.22 4.58
C TYR A 275 -11.58 -20.54 5.94
N ASP A 276 -10.50 -20.91 6.66
CA ASP A 276 -10.17 -20.29 7.95
C ASP A 276 -9.65 -18.86 7.72
N MET A 277 -10.46 -17.86 8.07
CA MET A 277 -10.16 -16.46 7.88
C MET A 277 -9.00 -15.94 8.73
N ASN A 278 -8.50 -16.68 9.71
CA ASN A 278 -7.27 -16.34 10.44
C ASN A 278 -6.01 -16.43 9.57
N HIS A 279 -6.09 -17.10 8.44
CA HIS A 279 -5.02 -17.23 7.44
C HIS A 279 -5.24 -16.36 6.20
N VAL A 280 -6.10 -15.34 6.31
CA VAL A 280 -6.42 -14.42 5.21
C VAL A 280 -6.04 -13.00 5.59
N HIS A 281 -5.06 -12.46 4.88
CA HIS A 281 -4.52 -11.13 5.06
C HIS A 281 -4.87 -10.27 3.85
N PHE A 282 -5.24 -9.01 4.07
CA PHE A 282 -5.61 -8.16 2.94
C PHE A 282 -5.28 -6.69 3.18
N GLU A 283 -5.02 -5.99 2.09
CA GLU A 283 -4.87 -4.54 2.07
C GLU A 283 -5.82 -3.91 1.05
N THR A 284 -6.41 -2.77 1.41
CA THR A 284 -7.31 -2.03 0.54
C THR A 284 -6.71 -0.71 0.13
N PHE A 285 -6.77 -0.39 -1.16
CA PHE A 285 -6.51 0.95 -1.66
C PHE A 285 -7.84 1.72 -1.76
N ILE A 286 -8.19 2.43 -0.70
CA ILE A 286 -9.37 3.30 -0.68
C ILE A 286 -8.92 4.68 -1.16
N PRO A 287 -9.48 5.21 -2.26
CA PRO A 287 -9.27 6.59 -2.64
C PRO A 287 -9.71 7.48 -1.48
N ARG A 288 -8.80 8.29 -0.93
CA ARG A 288 -9.20 9.32 0.03
C ARG A 288 -9.94 10.38 -0.76
N LEU A 289 -11.26 10.40 -0.64
CA LEU A 289 -12.07 11.53 -1.06
C LEU A 289 -11.54 12.75 -0.31
N SER A 290 -11.03 13.74 -1.02
CA SER A 290 -10.77 15.05 -0.44
C SER A 290 -12.13 15.59 0.00
N VAL A 291 -12.35 15.67 1.31
CA VAL A 291 -13.51 16.37 1.83
C VAL A 291 -13.26 17.83 1.49
N GLN A 292 -13.98 18.35 0.49
CA GLN A 292 -14.10 19.78 0.32
C GLN A 292 -14.87 20.30 1.54
N VAL A 293 -14.15 21.01 2.41
CA VAL A 293 -14.74 21.78 3.52
C VAL A 293 -15.31 23.09 2.96
#